data_488f08a3e32c9bca2c430cef2ea62c26
#
_entry.id   488f08a3e32c9bca2c430cef2ea62c26
#
_cell.length_a   1.000
_cell.length_b   1.000
_cell.length_c   1.000
_cell.angle_alpha   90.00
_cell.angle_beta   90.00
_cell.angle_gamma   90.00
#
_symmetry.space_group_name_H-M   'P 1'
#
loop_
_entity.id
_entity.type
_entity.pdbx_description
1 polymer ?
#
loop_
_entity_poly.entity_id
_entity_poly.type
_entity_poly.pdbx_seq_one_letter_code
_entity_poly.pdbx_strand_id
1 'polypeptide(L)'
;MQQVRRRDKAAMKVLYDRYVGYLTAVCARYIPDNDEVKDILQEAFIKVFQSMDRFSWRGEGSLKAWLTRIVVNDSLKFLRRKKPLPLSATLTEPTDEEEPAFVAVPLDVIQGMIRKLPDGYRTVFNLFVFEDKSHKEIASLLGIKENSSASQLFHAKAMLARWIKDYIKLKDNG
;
A
#
# COMPACT_ATOMS: atom_id res chain seq x y z
N MET A 1 -17.05 9.70 18.01
CA MET A 1 -17.09 8.20 18.00
C MET A 1 -18.46 7.64 18.42
N GLN A 2 -19.02 8.02 19.57
CA GLN A 2 -20.35 7.50 19.99
C GLN A 2 -21.47 7.81 18.99
N GLN A 3 -21.49 9.01 18.40
CA GLN A 3 -22.47 9.40 17.37
C GLN A 3 -22.35 8.55 16.09
N VAL A 4 -21.12 8.21 15.65
CA VAL A 4 -20.90 7.33 14.50
C VAL A 4 -21.44 5.92 14.78
N ARG A 5 -21.25 5.39 16.00
CA ARG A 5 -21.85 4.12 16.44
C ARG A 5 -23.37 4.15 16.41
N ARG A 6 -23.99 5.28 16.72
CA ARG A 6 -25.45 5.49 16.62
C ARG A 6 -25.94 5.72 15.19
N ARG A 7 -25.03 5.58 14.19
CA ARG A 7 -25.31 5.81 12.77
C ARG A 7 -25.82 7.23 12.47
N ASP A 8 -25.37 8.21 13.24
CA ASP A 8 -25.64 9.60 12.96
C ASP A 8 -24.99 10.01 11.63
N LYS A 9 -25.81 10.45 10.67
CA LYS A 9 -25.37 10.77 9.31
C LYS A 9 -24.34 11.91 9.28
N ALA A 10 -24.50 12.92 10.13
CA ALA A 10 -23.59 14.06 10.18
C ALA A 10 -22.22 13.63 10.73
N ALA A 11 -22.20 12.81 11.78
CA ALA A 11 -20.96 12.25 12.33
C ALA A 11 -20.25 11.31 11.36
N MET A 12 -21.02 10.50 10.60
CA MET A 12 -20.47 9.64 9.57
C MET A 12 -19.83 10.45 8.42
N LYS A 13 -20.50 11.55 8.01
CA LYS A 13 -19.96 12.46 7.00
C LYS A 13 -18.66 13.11 7.46
N VAL A 14 -18.59 13.60 8.68
CA VAL A 14 -17.36 14.19 9.25
C VAL A 14 -16.22 13.19 9.27
N LEU A 15 -16.47 11.92 9.64
CA LEU A 15 -15.47 10.87 9.61
C LEU A 15 -14.99 10.62 8.18
N TYR A 16 -15.91 10.50 7.23
CA TYR A 16 -15.60 10.31 5.82
C TYR A 16 -14.73 11.45 5.29
N ASP A 17 -15.19 12.68 5.39
CA ASP A 17 -14.50 13.88 4.88
C ASP A 17 -13.07 13.99 5.45
N ARG A 18 -12.88 13.64 6.74
CA ARG A 18 -11.57 13.69 7.41
C ARG A 18 -10.59 12.65 6.90
N TYR A 19 -11.05 11.47 6.50
CA TYR A 19 -10.15 10.35 6.21
C TYR A 19 -10.14 9.91 4.75
N VAL A 20 -11.11 10.31 3.92
CA VAL A 20 -11.20 9.84 2.53
C VAL A 20 -9.95 10.14 1.73
N GLY A 21 -9.41 11.35 1.79
CA GLY A 21 -8.19 11.72 1.06
C GLY A 21 -6.97 10.87 1.47
N TYR A 22 -6.78 10.70 2.78
CA TYR A 22 -5.71 9.85 3.30
C TYR A 22 -5.89 8.38 2.86
N LEU A 23 -7.08 7.83 2.99
CA LEU A 23 -7.37 6.44 2.63
C LEU A 23 -7.32 6.20 1.13
N THR A 24 -7.65 7.21 0.31
CA THR A 24 -7.43 7.19 -1.14
C THR A 24 -5.94 7.03 -1.45
N ALA A 25 -5.07 7.82 -0.81
CA ALA A 25 -3.63 7.69 -0.99
C ALA A 25 -3.09 6.33 -0.53
N VAL A 26 -3.63 5.76 0.55
CA VAL A 26 -3.28 4.41 1.02
C VAL A 26 -3.70 3.36 -0.03
N CYS A 27 -4.95 3.39 -0.50
CA CYS A 27 -5.46 2.44 -1.49
C CYS A 27 -4.67 2.51 -2.81
N ALA A 28 -4.39 3.72 -3.29
CA ALA A 28 -3.66 3.98 -4.54
C ALA A 28 -2.20 3.48 -4.54
N ARG A 29 -1.62 3.16 -3.39
CA ARG A 29 -0.33 2.47 -3.31
C ARG A 29 -0.43 1.03 -3.81
N TYR A 30 -1.58 0.37 -3.62
CA TYR A 30 -1.82 -1.01 -4.01
C TYR A 30 -2.49 -1.12 -5.37
N ILE A 31 -3.43 -0.23 -5.65
CA ILE A 31 -4.32 -0.25 -6.81
C ILE A 31 -4.01 0.96 -7.71
N PRO A 32 -3.43 0.75 -8.92
CA PRO A 32 -3.07 1.86 -9.81
C PRO A 32 -4.27 2.54 -10.45
N ASP A 33 -5.36 1.81 -10.68
CA ASP A 33 -6.56 2.30 -11.34
C ASP A 33 -7.43 3.12 -10.38
N ASN A 34 -7.76 4.36 -10.77
CA ASN A 34 -8.49 5.29 -9.91
C ASN A 34 -9.97 4.91 -9.70
N ASP A 35 -10.60 4.24 -10.65
CA ASP A 35 -12.00 3.84 -10.51
C ASP A 35 -12.11 2.61 -9.60
N GLU A 36 -11.17 1.66 -9.74
CA GLU A 36 -11.03 0.56 -8.78
C GLU A 36 -10.76 1.05 -7.35
N VAL A 37 -9.95 2.12 -7.20
CA VAL A 37 -9.70 2.76 -5.88
C VAL A 37 -11.00 3.30 -5.28
N LYS A 38 -11.84 3.98 -6.08
CA LYS A 38 -13.14 4.51 -5.61
C LYS A 38 -14.07 3.40 -5.14
N ASP A 39 -14.15 2.30 -5.90
CA ASP A 39 -15.00 1.15 -5.56
C ASP A 39 -14.55 0.50 -4.26
N ILE A 40 -13.24 0.26 -4.11
CA ILE A 40 -12.66 -0.31 -2.88
C ILE A 40 -12.93 0.60 -1.68
N LEU A 41 -12.76 1.91 -1.83
CA LEU A 41 -13.02 2.86 -0.75
C LEU A 41 -14.48 2.90 -0.35
N GLN A 42 -15.41 2.85 -1.31
CA GLN A 42 -16.84 2.78 -1.02
C GLN A 42 -17.17 1.54 -0.18
N GLU A 43 -16.69 0.36 -0.59
CA GLU A 43 -16.87 -0.88 0.18
C GLU A 43 -16.20 -0.80 1.56
N ALA A 44 -14.99 -0.23 1.64
CA ALA A 44 -14.27 -0.07 2.90
C ALA A 44 -15.03 0.82 3.88
N PHE A 45 -15.58 1.96 3.44
CA PHE A 45 -16.37 2.84 4.30
C PHE A 45 -17.68 2.21 4.76
N ILE A 46 -18.33 1.41 3.92
CA ILE A 46 -19.50 0.62 4.36
C ILE A 46 -19.11 -0.30 5.52
N LYS A 47 -17.98 -1.02 5.41
CA LYS A 47 -17.45 -1.90 6.47
C LYS A 47 -17.06 -1.12 7.72
N VAL A 48 -16.43 0.05 7.56
CA VAL A 48 -16.10 0.95 8.66
C VAL A 48 -17.34 1.29 9.47
N PHE A 49 -18.40 1.74 8.83
CA PHE A 49 -19.64 2.14 9.51
C PHE A 49 -20.37 0.94 10.12
N GLN A 50 -20.33 -0.22 9.48
CA GLN A 50 -20.94 -1.46 10.01
C GLN A 50 -20.16 -2.04 11.20
N SER A 51 -18.85 -1.84 11.27
CA SER A 51 -17.98 -2.43 12.30
C SER A 51 -17.51 -1.43 13.35
N MET A 52 -18.05 -0.21 13.36
CA MET A 52 -17.66 0.84 14.32
C MET A 52 -17.88 0.42 15.79
N ASP A 53 -18.85 -0.43 16.05
CA ASP A 53 -19.11 -0.96 17.40
C ASP A 53 -17.97 -1.86 17.91
N ARG A 54 -17.23 -2.50 17.01
CA ARG A 54 -16.07 -3.37 17.33
C ARG A 54 -14.78 -2.56 17.49
N PHE A 55 -14.78 -1.28 17.12
CA PHE A 55 -13.59 -0.45 17.27
C PHE A 55 -13.40 -0.06 18.75
N SER A 56 -12.21 -0.34 19.29
CA SER A 56 -11.79 0.10 20.63
C SER A 56 -10.73 1.19 20.49
N TRP A 57 -10.98 2.33 21.12
CA TRP A 57 -10.01 3.41 21.20
C TRP A 57 -8.82 2.98 22.08
N ARG A 58 -7.60 3.08 21.55
CA ARG A 58 -6.35 2.71 22.22
C ARG A 58 -5.33 3.87 22.23
N GLY A 59 -5.80 5.10 22.18
CA GLY A 59 -4.96 6.28 22.11
C GLY A 59 -4.95 6.93 20.72
N GLU A 60 -4.18 8.01 20.61
CA GLU A 60 -4.04 8.77 19.37
C GLU A 60 -3.51 7.90 18.23
N GLY A 61 -4.02 8.10 17.03
CA GLY A 61 -3.65 7.29 15.84
C GLY A 61 -4.36 5.95 15.72
N SER A 62 -4.97 5.39 16.79
CA SER A 62 -5.58 4.05 16.75
C SER A 62 -6.74 3.96 15.74
N LEU A 63 -7.52 5.04 15.57
CA LEU A 63 -8.57 5.09 14.56
C LEU A 63 -7.99 5.07 13.16
N LYS A 64 -6.98 5.90 12.91
CA LYS A 64 -6.29 5.98 11.62
C LYS A 64 -5.70 4.61 11.24
N ALA A 65 -5.01 3.95 12.17
CA ALA A 65 -4.43 2.62 11.94
C ALA A 65 -5.52 1.56 11.66
N TRP A 66 -6.64 1.61 12.37
CA TRP A 66 -7.76 0.70 12.14
C TRP A 66 -8.40 0.89 10.77
N LEU A 67 -8.63 2.15 10.34
CA LEU A 67 -9.15 2.49 9.01
C LEU A 67 -8.18 2.03 7.91
N THR A 68 -6.88 2.32 8.07
CA THR A 68 -5.83 1.87 7.16
C THR A 68 -5.85 0.36 6.98
N ARG A 69 -5.95 -0.40 8.08
CA ARG A 69 -6.01 -1.86 8.04
C ARG A 69 -7.20 -2.39 7.24
N ILE A 70 -8.37 -1.74 7.33
CA ILE A 70 -9.54 -2.13 6.54
C ILE A 70 -9.26 -1.93 5.06
N VAL A 71 -8.77 -0.75 4.66
CA VAL A 71 -8.50 -0.41 3.26
C VAL A 71 -7.40 -1.29 2.67
N VAL A 72 -6.30 -1.53 3.40
CA VAL A 72 -5.23 -2.43 2.97
C VAL A 72 -5.76 -3.84 2.74
N ASN A 73 -6.52 -4.39 3.70
CA ASN A 73 -7.10 -5.74 3.57
C ASN A 73 -8.05 -5.85 2.37
N ASP A 74 -8.86 -4.82 2.11
CA ASP A 74 -9.78 -4.81 0.95
C ASP A 74 -9.00 -4.70 -0.37
N SER A 75 -7.95 -3.89 -0.42
CA SER A 75 -7.05 -3.80 -1.57
C SER A 75 -6.37 -5.15 -1.86
N LEU A 76 -5.85 -5.84 -0.83
CA LEU A 76 -5.25 -7.17 -0.98
C LEU A 76 -6.26 -8.22 -1.44
N LYS A 77 -7.49 -8.16 -0.91
CA LYS A 77 -8.59 -9.04 -1.34
C LYS A 77 -8.96 -8.81 -2.80
N PHE A 78 -9.00 -7.56 -3.23
CA PHE A 78 -9.24 -7.18 -4.62
C PHE A 78 -8.16 -7.73 -5.55
N LEU A 79 -6.88 -7.52 -5.24
CA LEU A 79 -5.75 -8.03 -6.03
C LEU A 79 -5.78 -9.55 -6.18
N ARG A 80 -6.08 -10.28 -5.11
CA ARG A 80 -6.19 -11.75 -5.15
C ARG A 80 -7.32 -12.26 -6.04
N ARG A 81 -8.42 -11.49 -6.17
CA ARG A 81 -9.54 -11.84 -7.06
C ARG A 81 -9.22 -11.55 -8.52
N LYS A 82 -8.53 -10.43 -8.79
CA LYS A 82 -8.24 -9.97 -10.14
C LYS A 82 -7.21 -10.86 -10.83
N LYS A 83 -6.16 -11.25 -10.12
CA LYS A 83 -5.11 -12.14 -10.62
C LYS A 83 -4.37 -12.79 -9.45
N PRO A 84 -4.14 -14.11 -9.44
CA PRO A 84 -3.22 -14.70 -8.47
C PRO A 84 -1.89 -13.97 -8.57
N LEU A 85 -1.38 -13.47 -7.45
CA LEU A 85 -0.04 -12.86 -7.41
C LEU A 85 0.97 -13.89 -7.89
N PRO A 86 1.86 -13.57 -8.85
CA PRO A 86 2.81 -14.53 -9.38
C PRO A 86 3.64 -15.14 -8.25
N LEU A 87 3.55 -16.46 -8.11
CA LEU A 87 4.28 -17.24 -7.08
C LEU A 87 5.79 -17.38 -7.37
N SER A 88 6.22 -17.02 -8.58
CA SER A 88 7.58 -17.23 -9.05
C SER A 88 8.11 -15.95 -9.68
N ALA A 89 8.99 -15.26 -8.96
CA ALA A 89 10.01 -14.46 -9.59
C ALA A 89 11.16 -15.43 -9.97
N THR A 90 11.43 -15.58 -11.24
CA THR A 90 12.65 -16.25 -11.71
C THR A 90 13.81 -15.43 -11.12
N LEU A 91 14.60 -16.09 -10.27
CA LEU A 91 15.76 -15.50 -9.61
C LEU A 91 16.81 -15.20 -10.70
N THR A 92 16.83 -14.00 -11.21
CA THR A 92 18.05 -13.40 -11.73
C THR A 92 18.72 -12.77 -10.52
N GLU A 93 19.87 -13.28 -10.14
CA GLU A 93 20.67 -12.71 -9.06
C GLU A 93 20.98 -11.26 -9.41
N PRO A 94 20.67 -10.33 -8.50
CA PRO A 94 21.02 -8.93 -8.71
C PRO A 94 22.49 -8.73 -8.40
N THR A 95 23.17 -8.08 -9.29
CA THR A 95 24.47 -7.46 -9.02
C THR A 95 24.33 -6.45 -7.89
N ASP A 96 25.25 -6.50 -6.93
CA ASP A 96 25.44 -5.46 -5.88
C ASP A 96 25.49 -4.10 -6.56
N GLU A 97 24.41 -3.36 -6.50
CA GLU A 97 24.41 -1.96 -6.93
C GLU A 97 24.58 -1.08 -5.70
N GLU A 98 25.59 -0.22 -5.74
CA GLU A 98 25.87 0.84 -4.76
C GLU A 98 24.60 1.62 -4.45
N GLU A 99 24.33 1.88 -3.17
CA GLU A 99 23.22 2.73 -2.75
C GLU A 99 23.35 4.10 -3.43
N PRO A 100 22.31 4.57 -4.15
CA PRO A 100 22.37 5.86 -4.81
C PRO A 100 22.57 6.97 -3.79
N ALA A 101 23.51 7.88 -4.04
CA ALA A 101 23.68 9.09 -3.26
C ALA A 101 22.33 9.80 -3.09
N PHE A 102 22.02 10.29 -1.90
CA PHE A 102 20.77 10.98 -1.56
C PHE A 102 20.61 12.26 -2.39
N VAL A 103 20.08 12.12 -3.60
CA VAL A 103 19.57 13.24 -4.38
C VAL A 103 18.07 13.34 -4.07
N ALA A 104 17.60 14.54 -3.74
CA ALA A 104 16.21 14.79 -3.42
C ALA A 104 15.32 14.55 -4.66
N VAL A 105 14.84 13.32 -4.83
CA VAL A 105 13.81 12.98 -5.84
C VAL A 105 12.46 13.42 -5.30
N PRO A 106 11.65 14.17 -6.06
CA PRO A 106 10.32 14.59 -5.63
C PRO A 106 9.44 13.39 -5.25
N LEU A 107 8.66 13.54 -4.18
CA LEU A 107 7.86 12.45 -3.61
C LEU A 107 6.82 11.90 -4.60
N ASP A 108 6.23 12.76 -5.41
CA ASP A 108 5.28 12.38 -6.47
C ASP A 108 5.93 11.51 -7.55
N VAL A 109 7.19 11.77 -7.89
CA VAL A 109 7.99 10.96 -8.82
C VAL A 109 8.23 9.57 -8.23
N ILE A 110 8.65 9.49 -6.95
CA ILE A 110 8.84 8.20 -6.26
C ILE A 110 7.54 7.43 -6.19
N GLN A 111 6.43 8.08 -5.85
CA GLN A 111 5.10 7.45 -5.84
C GLN A 111 4.70 6.94 -7.23
N GLY A 112 5.00 7.69 -8.28
CA GLY A 112 4.81 7.26 -9.67
C GLY A 112 5.61 6.01 -10.01
N MET A 113 6.87 5.92 -9.56
CA MET A 113 7.71 4.73 -9.74
C MET A 113 7.14 3.51 -8.98
N ILE A 114 6.73 3.69 -7.72
CA ILE A 114 6.12 2.60 -6.94
C ILE A 114 4.86 2.06 -7.63
N ARG A 115 4.02 2.92 -8.20
CA ARG A 115 2.82 2.51 -8.95
C ARG A 115 3.13 1.69 -10.20
N LYS A 116 4.30 1.89 -10.82
CA LYS A 116 4.75 1.14 -12.01
C LYS A 116 5.32 -0.23 -11.68
N LEU A 117 5.61 -0.54 -10.42
CA LEU A 117 6.08 -1.87 -10.04
C LEU A 117 5.04 -2.95 -10.41
N PRO A 118 5.48 -4.15 -10.81
CA PRO A 118 4.59 -5.31 -10.93
C PRO A 118 3.78 -5.54 -9.65
N ASP A 119 2.54 -6.01 -9.76
CA ASP A 119 1.59 -6.10 -8.65
C ASP A 119 2.16 -6.82 -7.42
N GLY A 120 2.86 -7.93 -7.60
CA GLY A 120 3.50 -8.68 -6.50
C GLY A 120 4.59 -7.87 -5.80
N TYR A 121 5.49 -7.27 -6.56
CA TYR A 121 6.60 -6.46 -6.05
C TYR A 121 6.06 -5.22 -5.33
N ARG A 122 5.10 -4.52 -5.94
CA ARG A 122 4.43 -3.35 -5.36
C ARG A 122 3.74 -3.70 -4.05
N THR A 123 3.02 -4.82 -4.01
CA THR A 123 2.28 -5.25 -2.83
C THR A 123 3.23 -5.59 -1.68
N VAL A 124 4.26 -6.39 -1.93
CA VAL A 124 5.26 -6.74 -0.90
C VAL A 124 6.01 -5.51 -0.42
N PHE A 125 6.44 -4.63 -1.34
CA PHE A 125 7.11 -3.38 -1.00
C PHE A 125 6.25 -2.50 -0.07
N ASN A 126 4.98 -2.29 -0.40
CA ASN A 126 4.09 -1.47 0.41
C ASN A 126 3.83 -2.09 1.79
N LEU A 127 3.61 -3.40 1.87
CA LEU A 127 3.41 -4.09 3.15
C LEU A 127 4.64 -4.01 4.05
N PHE A 128 5.83 -4.13 3.48
CA PHE A 128 7.08 -4.08 4.23
C PHE A 128 7.43 -2.65 4.67
N VAL A 129 7.40 -1.68 3.73
CA VAL A 129 7.90 -0.31 3.95
C VAL A 129 6.88 0.57 4.65
N PHE A 130 5.59 0.48 4.30
CA PHE A 130 4.57 1.39 4.85
C PHE A 130 3.69 0.79 5.93
N GLU A 131 3.53 -0.55 5.94
CA GLU A 131 2.71 -1.23 6.94
C GLU A 131 3.58 -1.97 7.99
N ASP A 132 4.90 -1.82 7.91
CA ASP A 132 5.90 -2.39 8.86
C ASP A 132 5.68 -3.91 9.11
N LYS A 133 5.40 -4.66 8.02
CA LYS A 133 5.17 -6.09 8.06
C LYS A 133 6.45 -6.88 7.85
N SER A 134 6.70 -7.87 8.69
CA SER A 134 7.76 -8.86 8.48
C SER A 134 7.46 -9.75 7.28
N HIS A 135 8.49 -10.35 6.67
CA HIS A 135 8.30 -11.31 5.57
C HIS A 135 7.40 -12.49 5.95
N LYS A 136 7.46 -12.94 7.20
CA LYS A 136 6.58 -13.99 7.74
C LYS A 136 5.10 -13.56 7.73
N GLU A 137 4.80 -12.34 8.17
CA GLU A 137 3.44 -11.78 8.13
C GLU A 137 2.96 -11.58 6.69
N ILE A 138 3.83 -11.04 5.82
CA ILE A 138 3.52 -10.84 4.39
C ILE A 138 3.22 -12.19 3.72
N ALA A 139 4.05 -13.20 3.98
CA ALA A 139 3.86 -14.55 3.46
C ALA A 139 2.49 -15.11 3.87
N SER A 140 2.12 -14.97 5.15
CA SER A 140 0.80 -15.37 5.65
C SER A 140 -0.35 -14.58 5.01
N LEU A 141 -0.19 -13.26 4.86
CA LEU A 141 -1.21 -12.39 4.27
C LEU A 141 -1.44 -12.67 2.78
N LEU A 142 -0.39 -12.98 2.04
CA LEU A 142 -0.45 -13.16 0.58
C LEU A 142 -0.57 -14.63 0.16
N GLY A 143 -0.40 -15.59 1.08
CA GLY A 143 -0.40 -17.02 0.77
C GLY A 143 0.84 -17.46 -0.03
N ILE A 144 1.99 -16.83 0.18
CA ILE A 144 3.28 -17.11 -0.48
C ILE A 144 4.30 -17.64 0.53
N LYS A 145 5.45 -18.10 0.06
CA LYS A 145 6.57 -18.48 0.94
C LYS A 145 7.29 -17.21 1.45
N GLU A 146 7.90 -17.29 2.63
CA GLU A 146 8.66 -16.18 3.23
C GLU A 146 9.83 -15.74 2.32
N ASN A 147 10.57 -16.72 1.77
CA ASN A 147 11.64 -16.44 0.80
C ASN A 147 11.12 -15.75 -0.47
N SER A 148 9.88 -16.06 -0.92
CA SER A 148 9.27 -15.37 -2.05
C SER A 148 8.96 -13.91 -1.72
N SER A 149 8.55 -13.62 -0.48
CA SER A 149 8.36 -12.24 -0.02
C SER A 149 9.68 -11.48 0.00
N ALA A 150 10.75 -12.07 0.53
CA ALA A 150 12.08 -11.45 0.55
C ALA A 150 12.60 -11.17 -0.87
N SER A 151 12.51 -12.15 -1.77
CA SER A 151 12.89 -12.01 -3.17
C SER A 151 12.10 -10.91 -3.89
N GLN A 152 10.78 -10.85 -3.71
CA GLN A 152 9.95 -9.81 -4.32
C GLN A 152 10.30 -8.41 -3.80
N LEU A 153 10.59 -8.25 -2.50
CA LEU A 153 11.05 -6.98 -1.94
C LEU A 153 12.39 -6.56 -2.55
N PHE A 154 13.31 -7.52 -2.66
CA PHE A 154 14.62 -7.27 -3.25
C PHE A 154 14.49 -6.76 -4.69
N HIS A 155 13.73 -7.45 -5.55
CA HIS A 155 13.49 -7.01 -6.93
C HIS A 155 12.76 -5.66 -7.01
N ALA A 156 11.81 -5.40 -6.12
CA ALA A 156 11.15 -4.10 -6.03
C ALA A 156 12.15 -2.97 -5.77
N LYS A 157 13.05 -3.16 -4.78
CA LYS A 157 14.09 -2.20 -4.43
C LYS A 157 15.08 -1.99 -5.59
N ALA A 158 15.55 -3.05 -6.24
CA ALA A 158 16.46 -2.97 -7.38
C ALA A 158 15.84 -2.20 -8.56
N MET A 159 14.57 -2.45 -8.89
CA MET A 159 13.85 -1.71 -9.93
C MET A 159 13.74 -0.22 -9.59
N LEU A 160 13.35 0.10 -8.35
CA LEU A 160 13.24 1.49 -7.90
C LEU A 160 14.60 2.20 -7.92
N ALA A 161 15.65 1.57 -7.43
CA ALA A 161 17.02 2.12 -7.44
C ALA A 161 17.47 2.47 -8.87
N ARG A 162 17.23 1.54 -9.84
CA ARG A 162 17.53 1.78 -11.25
C ARG A 162 16.75 2.98 -11.80
N TRP A 163 15.43 3.05 -11.58
CA TRP A 163 14.61 4.15 -12.09
C TRP A 163 14.96 5.49 -11.45
N ILE A 164 15.33 5.50 -10.18
CA ILE A 164 15.83 6.71 -9.50
C ILE A 164 17.15 7.17 -10.14
N LYS A 165 18.09 6.26 -10.38
CA LYS A 165 19.38 6.56 -11.03
C LYS A 165 19.18 7.12 -12.44
N ASP A 166 18.26 6.54 -13.22
CA ASP A 166 17.92 7.02 -14.55
C ASP A 166 17.28 8.42 -14.52
N TYR A 167 16.39 8.67 -13.57
CA TYR A 167 15.76 9.98 -13.37
C TYR A 167 16.77 11.07 -13.02
N ILE A 168 17.73 10.77 -12.14
CA ILE A 168 18.81 11.68 -11.75
C ILE A 168 19.67 12.04 -12.96
N LYS A 169 20.13 11.01 -13.72
CA LYS A 169 20.93 11.22 -14.92
C LYS A 169 20.24 12.09 -15.98
N LEU A 170 18.93 11.94 -16.15
CA LEU A 170 18.16 12.77 -17.08
C LEU A 170 18.08 14.24 -16.61
N LYS A 171 18.04 14.49 -15.31
CA LYS A 171 18.03 15.84 -14.75
C LYS A 171 19.39 16.54 -14.84
N ASP A 172 20.47 15.79 -14.70
CA ASP A 172 21.83 16.35 -14.73
C ASP A 172 22.30 16.67 -16.16
N ASN A 173 21.67 16.09 -17.18
CA ASN A 173 22.01 16.28 -18.61
C ASN A 173 21.05 17.22 -19.35
N GLY A 174 20.12 17.86 -18.69
CA GLY A 174 19.15 18.81 -19.25
C GLY A 174 19.23 20.18 -18.61
#